data_a1b032e71e32d22462926b30b564c0c2
#
_entry.id   a1b032e71e32d22462926b30b564c0c2
#
_cell.length_a   1.000
_cell.length_b   1.000
_cell.length_c   1.000
_cell.angle_alpha   90.00
_cell.angle_beta   90.00
_cell.angle_gamma   90.00
#
_symmetry.space_group_name_H-M   'P 1'
#
loop_
_entity.id
_entity.type
_entity.pdbx_description
1 polymer ?
#
loop_
_entity_poly.entity_id
_entity_poly.type
_entity_poly.pdbx_seq_one_letter_code
_entity_poly.pdbx_strand_id
1 'polypeptide(L)'
;LPEGKRLLGHNGLTLWHLQQDNDPSHKRASAKALSEWHSGGRGSVQLVAGWPPRSPDLSPIENAWAYIQARVDRVGCKTFEEFKKTLAHEWDNMDKKVYKALMASLPKRMQLCVDRGGGKIRY
;
A
#
# COMPACT_ATOMS: atom_id res chain seq x y z
N LEU A 1 -6.22 -0.99 -8.66
CA LEU A 1 -6.18 0.38 -9.21
C LEU A 1 -7.56 1.04 -9.33
N PRO A 2 -8.64 0.41 -9.87
CA PRO A 2 -9.99 0.97 -9.80
C PRO A 2 -10.44 1.26 -8.36
N GLU A 3 -10.11 0.39 -7.45
CA GLU A 3 -10.39 0.51 -6.02
C GLU A 3 -9.65 1.67 -5.37
N GLY A 4 -8.38 1.90 -5.75
CA GLY A 4 -7.62 3.05 -5.29
C GLY A 4 -8.30 4.38 -5.64
N LYS A 5 -8.89 4.48 -6.82
CA LYS A 5 -9.65 5.67 -7.24
C LYS A 5 -10.91 5.89 -6.39
N ARG A 6 -11.62 4.81 -6.05
CA ARG A 6 -12.78 4.84 -5.15
C ARG A 6 -12.42 5.31 -3.75
N LEU A 7 -11.27 4.84 -3.22
CA LEU A 7 -10.84 5.14 -1.86
C LEU A 7 -10.30 6.56 -1.68
N LEU A 8 -9.62 7.11 -2.69
CA LEU A 8 -8.97 8.42 -2.62
C LEU A 8 -9.89 9.58 -3.03
N GLY A 9 -11.09 9.28 -3.52
CA GLY A 9 -12.05 10.28 -3.97
C GLY A 9 -11.66 10.99 -5.28
N HIS A 10 -12.62 11.62 -5.92
CA HIS A 10 -12.44 12.36 -7.17
C HIS A 10 -11.94 13.80 -6.94
N ASN A 11 -10.78 13.98 -6.32
CA ASN A 11 -10.25 15.30 -6.04
C ASN A 11 -9.54 15.95 -7.23
N GLY A 12 -9.88 15.58 -8.46
CA GLY A 12 -9.30 16.17 -9.67
C GLY A 12 -7.82 15.83 -9.92
N LEU A 13 -7.22 14.96 -9.11
CA LEU A 13 -5.86 14.51 -9.31
C LEU A 13 -5.76 13.63 -10.56
N THR A 14 -4.98 14.09 -11.52
CA THR A 14 -4.73 13.39 -12.79
C THR A 14 -3.50 12.47 -12.72
N LEU A 15 -2.67 12.64 -11.70
CA LEU A 15 -1.41 11.89 -11.51
C LEU A 15 -1.43 11.14 -10.17
N TRP A 16 -1.13 9.86 -10.24
CA TRP A 16 -1.02 8.97 -9.08
C TRP A 16 0.39 8.37 -9.01
N HIS A 17 0.90 8.25 -7.80
CA HIS A 17 2.16 7.54 -7.56
C HIS A 17 1.86 6.18 -6.93
N LEU A 18 2.33 5.11 -7.56
CA LEU A 18 2.27 3.76 -7.02
C LEU A 18 3.65 3.38 -6.47
N GLN A 19 3.71 3.20 -5.16
CA GLN A 19 4.87 2.63 -4.51
C GLN A 19 4.70 1.12 -4.42
N GLN A 20 5.73 0.38 -4.80
CA GLN A 20 5.83 -1.07 -4.59
C GLN A 20 7.28 -1.41 -4.24
N ASP A 21 7.47 -2.56 -3.62
CA ASP A 21 8.79 -3.10 -3.37
C ASP A 21 9.44 -3.63 -4.67
N ASN A 22 10.68 -4.10 -4.55
CA ASN A 22 11.43 -4.61 -5.69
C ASN A 22 11.20 -6.11 -5.94
N ASP A 23 10.12 -6.71 -5.42
CA ASP A 23 9.82 -8.12 -5.65
C ASP A 23 9.61 -8.39 -7.15
N PRO A 24 10.34 -9.37 -7.74
CA PRO A 24 10.20 -9.68 -9.16
C PRO A 24 8.78 -10.08 -9.59
N SER A 25 7.98 -10.64 -8.69
CA SER A 25 6.59 -11.03 -8.96
C SER A 25 5.71 -9.82 -9.28
N HIS A 26 5.99 -8.68 -8.67
CA HIS A 26 5.23 -7.45 -8.90
C HIS A 26 5.49 -6.83 -10.27
N LYS A 27 6.70 -6.98 -10.83
CA LYS A 27 7.07 -6.31 -12.09
C LYS A 27 6.14 -6.64 -13.25
N ARG A 28 5.82 -7.93 -13.44
CA ARG A 28 4.94 -8.37 -14.54
C ARG A 28 3.49 -7.94 -14.32
N ALA A 29 2.97 -8.18 -13.11
CA ALA A 29 1.60 -7.84 -12.75
C ALA A 29 1.35 -6.34 -12.79
N SER A 30 2.28 -5.54 -12.27
CA SER A 30 2.18 -4.08 -12.28
C SER A 30 2.27 -3.50 -13.69
N ALA A 31 3.19 -3.99 -14.53
CA ALA A 31 3.33 -3.51 -15.90
C ALA A 31 2.03 -3.74 -16.69
N LYS A 32 1.41 -4.92 -16.56
CA LYS A 32 0.12 -5.22 -17.19
C LYS A 32 -0.98 -4.31 -16.65
N ALA A 33 -1.11 -4.20 -15.34
CA ALA A 33 -2.15 -3.38 -14.70
C ALA A 33 -2.01 -1.88 -15.04
N LEU A 34 -0.79 -1.36 -15.13
CA LEU A 34 -0.53 0.02 -15.54
C LEU A 34 -0.86 0.25 -17.01
N SER A 35 -0.52 -0.69 -17.90
CA SER A 35 -0.86 -0.62 -19.31
C SER A 35 -2.39 -0.59 -19.51
N GLU A 36 -3.13 -1.48 -18.85
CA GLU A 36 -4.60 -1.51 -18.88
C GLU A 36 -5.21 -0.22 -18.31
N TRP A 37 -4.60 0.34 -17.26
CA TRP A 37 -5.06 1.59 -16.67
C TRP A 37 -4.90 2.76 -17.62
N HIS A 38 -3.73 2.90 -18.26
CA HIS A 38 -3.45 3.98 -19.20
C HIS A 38 -4.35 3.89 -20.45
N SER A 39 -4.58 2.67 -20.95
CA SER A 39 -5.46 2.43 -22.10
C SER A 39 -6.92 2.83 -21.81
N GLY A 40 -7.34 2.78 -20.56
CA GLY A 40 -8.69 3.17 -20.12
C GLY A 40 -8.92 4.67 -19.96
N GLY A 41 -7.98 5.55 -20.28
CA GLY A 41 -8.12 7.01 -20.18
C GLY A 41 -8.33 7.53 -18.74
N ARG A 42 -7.91 6.78 -17.73
CA ARG A 42 -8.24 7.01 -16.31
C ARG A 42 -7.20 7.85 -15.53
N GLY A 43 -6.39 8.63 -16.22
CA GLY A 43 -5.30 9.42 -15.65
C GLY A 43 -3.97 8.65 -15.64
N SER A 44 -2.90 9.32 -15.19
CA SER A 44 -1.55 8.76 -15.19
C SER A 44 -1.23 8.14 -13.84
N VAL A 45 -0.71 6.90 -13.86
CA VAL A 45 -0.11 6.26 -12.68
C VAL A 45 1.38 6.09 -12.96
N GLN A 46 2.21 6.61 -12.08
CA GLN A 46 3.66 6.46 -12.16
C GLN A 46 4.16 5.58 -11.03
N LEU A 47 5.07 4.68 -11.34
CA LEU A 47 5.80 3.93 -10.33
C LEU A 47 6.82 4.87 -9.66
N VAL A 48 6.90 4.81 -8.34
CA VAL A 48 7.97 5.47 -7.59
C VAL A 48 9.27 4.78 -7.93
N ALA A 49 10.16 5.49 -8.63
CA ALA A 49 11.48 4.97 -9.01
C ALA A 49 12.43 4.99 -7.80
N GLY A 50 13.41 4.08 -7.81
CA GLY A 50 14.49 4.10 -6.82
C GLY A 50 14.09 3.71 -5.40
N TRP A 51 12.97 3.01 -5.23
CA TRP A 51 12.59 2.51 -3.90
C TRP A 51 13.70 1.61 -3.35
N PRO A 52 14.22 1.89 -2.13
CA PRO A 52 15.34 1.14 -1.60
C PRO A 52 14.95 -0.33 -1.35
N PRO A 53 15.84 -1.28 -1.66
CA PRO A 53 15.57 -2.69 -1.41
C PRO A 53 15.54 -2.98 0.09
N ARG A 54 14.74 -3.98 0.49
CA ARG A 54 14.65 -4.45 1.89
C ARG A 54 14.33 -3.35 2.90
N SER A 55 13.43 -2.44 2.53
CA SER A 55 13.03 -1.29 3.36
C SER A 55 11.54 -1.34 3.73
N PRO A 56 11.08 -2.39 4.43
CA PRO A 56 9.69 -2.49 4.88
C PRO A 56 9.32 -1.40 5.89
N ASP A 57 10.29 -0.92 6.66
CA ASP A 57 10.14 0.17 7.62
C ASP A 57 9.75 1.51 6.97
N LEU A 58 10.11 1.72 5.72
CA LEU A 58 9.68 2.88 4.94
C LEU A 58 8.27 2.72 4.36
N SER A 59 7.79 1.49 4.21
CA SER A 59 6.53 1.20 3.51
C SER A 59 5.32 1.23 4.46
N PRO A 60 4.38 2.17 4.32
CA PRO A 60 3.18 2.21 5.18
C PRO A 60 2.30 0.97 5.07
N ILE A 61 2.37 0.23 3.96
CA ILE A 61 1.55 -0.97 3.74
C ILE A 61 1.85 -2.07 4.77
N GLU A 62 3.08 -2.15 5.25
CA GLU A 62 3.47 -3.13 6.27
C GLU A 62 2.72 -2.92 7.59
N ASN A 63 2.52 -1.66 7.97
CA ASN A 63 1.72 -1.34 9.14
C ASN A 63 0.22 -1.59 8.90
N ALA A 64 -0.26 -1.38 7.67
CA ALA A 64 -1.63 -1.74 7.30
C ALA A 64 -1.85 -3.25 7.39
N TRP A 65 -0.89 -4.05 6.91
CA TRP A 65 -0.94 -5.51 7.04
C TRP A 65 -0.94 -5.95 8.50
N ALA A 66 -0.06 -5.39 9.33
CA ALA A 66 -0.02 -5.70 10.77
C ALA A 66 -1.35 -5.35 11.47
N TYR A 67 -1.95 -4.21 11.12
CA TYR A 67 -3.24 -3.79 11.65
C TYR A 67 -4.36 -4.78 11.28
N ILE A 68 -4.41 -5.23 10.03
CA ILE A 68 -5.42 -6.17 9.54
C ILE A 68 -5.17 -7.55 10.14
N GLN A 69 -3.92 -8.03 10.16
CA GLN A 69 -3.56 -9.32 10.71
C GLN A 69 -4.03 -9.47 12.16
N ALA A 70 -3.79 -8.46 12.99
CA ALA A 70 -4.24 -8.46 14.38
C ALA A 70 -5.76 -8.56 14.53
N ARG A 71 -6.55 -8.10 13.54
CA ARG A 71 -8.01 -8.22 13.53
C ARG A 71 -8.45 -9.59 13.06
N VAL A 72 -7.84 -10.11 12.02
CA VAL A 72 -8.09 -11.48 11.52
C VAL A 72 -7.76 -12.52 12.60
N ASP A 73 -6.67 -12.34 13.31
CA ASP A 73 -6.25 -13.25 14.39
C ASP A 73 -7.27 -13.30 15.54
N ARG A 74 -7.93 -12.18 15.85
CA ARG A 74 -9.00 -12.12 16.86
C ARG A 74 -10.24 -12.93 16.45
N VAL A 75 -10.52 -13.06 15.18
CA VAL A 75 -11.66 -13.85 14.68
C VAL A 75 -11.39 -15.35 14.84
N GLY A 76 -10.12 -15.78 14.76
CA GLY A 76 -9.74 -17.17 14.94
C GLY A 76 -10.25 -18.08 13.82
N CYS A 77 -10.04 -17.68 12.55
CA CYS A 77 -10.47 -18.42 11.37
C CYS A 77 -9.95 -19.87 11.38
N LYS A 78 -10.83 -20.82 11.13
CA LYS A 78 -10.51 -22.26 11.14
C LYS A 78 -10.21 -22.82 9.76
N THR A 79 -10.66 -22.13 8.71
CA THR A 79 -10.49 -22.55 7.32
C THR A 79 -9.86 -21.44 6.49
N PHE A 80 -9.23 -21.83 5.37
CA PHE A 80 -8.65 -20.86 4.44
C PHE A 80 -9.71 -19.96 3.80
N GLU A 81 -10.92 -20.47 3.58
CA GLU A 81 -12.04 -19.69 3.04
C GLU A 81 -12.54 -18.64 4.04
N GLU A 82 -12.63 -19.00 5.32
CA GLU A 82 -12.94 -18.04 6.39
C GLU A 82 -11.86 -16.97 6.48
N PHE A 83 -10.59 -17.36 6.43
CA PHE A 83 -9.47 -16.43 6.44
C PHE A 83 -9.56 -15.43 5.29
N LYS A 84 -9.78 -15.89 4.05
CA LYS A 84 -9.91 -15.00 2.89
C LYS A 84 -11.07 -14.01 3.02
N LYS A 85 -12.22 -14.48 3.47
CA LYS A 85 -13.41 -13.64 3.68
C LYS A 85 -13.18 -12.60 4.77
N THR A 86 -12.60 -13.02 5.88
CA THR A 86 -12.29 -12.13 7.01
C THR A 86 -11.24 -11.10 6.60
N LEU A 87 -10.20 -11.51 5.90
CA LEU A 87 -9.16 -10.61 5.39
C LEU A 87 -9.74 -9.52 4.47
N ALA A 88 -10.57 -9.92 3.52
CA ALA A 88 -11.23 -8.98 2.61
C ALA A 88 -12.15 -8.03 3.37
N HIS A 89 -12.94 -8.55 4.31
CA HIS A 89 -13.83 -7.76 5.15
C HIS A 89 -13.06 -6.72 5.98
N GLU A 90 -12.00 -7.12 6.67
CA GLU A 90 -11.19 -6.21 7.50
C GLU A 90 -10.46 -5.16 6.66
N TRP A 91 -10.04 -5.53 5.45
CA TRP A 91 -9.45 -4.60 4.50
C TRP A 91 -10.46 -3.54 4.05
N ASP A 92 -11.65 -3.94 3.62
CA ASP A 92 -12.70 -3.05 3.11
C ASP A 92 -13.26 -2.13 4.22
N ASN A 93 -13.24 -2.61 5.47
CA ASN A 93 -13.73 -1.87 6.63
C ASN A 93 -12.62 -1.20 7.46
N MET A 94 -11.40 -1.12 6.93
CA MET A 94 -10.33 -0.38 7.62
C MET A 94 -10.74 1.08 7.82
N ASP A 95 -10.59 1.57 9.06
CA ASP A 95 -10.90 2.96 9.37
C ASP A 95 -10.07 3.92 8.50
N LYS A 96 -10.78 4.82 7.84
CA LYS A 96 -10.17 5.85 6.98
C LYS A 96 -9.12 6.70 7.71
N LYS A 97 -9.24 6.85 9.02
CA LYS A 97 -8.25 7.57 9.83
C LYS A 97 -6.93 6.81 9.89
N VAL A 98 -6.99 5.46 9.97
CA VAL A 98 -5.78 4.61 10.05
C VAL A 98 -4.95 4.76 8.79
N TYR A 99 -5.51 4.50 7.62
CA TYR A 99 -4.71 4.59 6.40
C TYR A 99 -4.28 6.03 6.07
N LYS A 100 -5.10 7.05 6.38
CA LYS A 100 -4.67 8.45 6.24
C LYS A 100 -3.47 8.76 7.13
N ALA A 101 -3.49 8.30 8.38
CA ALA A 101 -2.35 8.48 9.29
C ALA A 101 -1.10 7.74 8.78
N LEU A 102 -1.26 6.52 8.26
CA LEU A 102 -0.17 5.75 7.67
C LEU A 102 0.45 6.47 6.47
N MET A 103 -0.36 6.98 5.55
CA MET A 103 0.13 7.75 4.41
C MET A 103 0.77 9.06 4.82
N ALA A 104 0.18 9.77 5.76
CA ALA A 104 0.74 11.00 6.31
C ALA A 104 2.08 10.79 7.05
N SER A 105 2.37 9.57 7.49
CA SER A 105 3.63 9.23 8.15
C SER A 105 4.82 9.16 7.18
N LEU A 106 4.58 9.02 5.88
CA LEU A 106 5.63 8.76 4.90
C LEU A 106 6.73 9.83 4.86
N PRO A 107 6.44 11.14 4.83
CA PRO A 107 7.48 12.16 4.87
C PRO A 107 8.39 12.06 6.10
N LYS A 108 7.78 11.79 7.26
CA LYS A 108 8.54 11.61 8.52
C LYS A 108 9.44 10.37 8.49
N ARG A 109 8.96 9.26 7.91
CA ARG A 109 9.76 8.05 7.71
C ARG A 109 10.98 8.34 6.84
N MET A 110 10.76 9.04 5.72
CA MET A 110 11.83 9.43 4.81
C MET A 110 12.86 10.30 5.52
N GLN A 111 12.42 11.31 6.27
CA GLN A 111 13.33 12.16 7.03
C GLN A 111 14.15 11.37 8.05
N LEU A 112 13.51 10.50 8.82
CA LEU A 112 14.22 9.66 9.79
C LEU A 112 15.26 8.74 9.13
N CYS A 113 14.97 8.24 7.93
CA CYS A 113 15.93 7.45 7.18
C CYS A 113 17.13 8.29 6.74
N VAL A 114 16.89 9.51 6.24
CA VAL A 114 17.95 10.46 5.88
C VAL A 114 18.81 10.81 7.09
N ASP A 115 18.20 11.15 8.21
CA ASP A 115 18.89 11.52 9.46
C ASP A 115 19.77 10.36 10.00
N ARG A 116 19.45 9.13 9.62
CA ARG A 116 20.22 7.93 9.95
C ARG A 116 21.19 7.47 8.86
N GLY A 117 21.44 8.32 7.87
CA GLY A 117 22.33 7.98 6.76
C GLY A 117 21.91 6.75 5.95
N GLY A 118 20.60 6.53 5.81
CA GLY A 118 20.04 5.36 5.13
C GLY A 118 19.85 4.12 6.02
N GLY A 119 20.08 4.23 7.31
CA GLY A 119 19.89 3.13 8.28
C GLY A 119 18.40 2.87 8.56
N LYS A 120 18.09 1.63 9.00
CA LYS A 120 16.73 1.22 9.37
C LYS A 120 16.12 2.14 10.42
N ILE A 121 14.85 2.46 10.24
CA ILE A 121 14.04 3.22 11.19
C ILE A 121 13.12 2.29 11.99
N ARG A 122 12.76 2.72 13.19
CA ARG A 122 11.71 2.06 13.98
C ARG A 122 10.40 2.81 13.72
N TYR A 123 9.50 2.10 13.05
CA TYR A 123 8.20 2.68 12.72
C TYR A 123 7.09 1.63 12.84
#